data_0931c96c811389a9d5d41e32e3439e2c
#
_entry.id   0931c96c811389a9d5d41e32e3439e2c
#
_cell.length_a   1.000
_cell.length_b   1.000
_cell.length_c   1.000
_cell.angle_alpha   90.00
_cell.angle_beta   90.00
_cell.angle_gamma   90.00
#
_symmetry.space_group_name_H-M   'P 1'
#
loop_
_entity.id
_entity.type
_entity.pdbx_description
1 polymer ?
#
loop_
_entity_poly.entity_id
_entity_poly.type
_entity_poly.pdbx_seq_one_letter_code
_entity_poly.pdbx_strand_id
1 'polypeptide(L)'
;MQRRLLFVGTCTLLISSIATCSLLGWDTTALAKPAAGGKGAQAAVLKNDIRLTPERIRWGLSLQQVAKIYDDEFDVQYAPIYKRTDPGVEMQAIDAEVADKKELIRRMRLDFGVTPTGVDQGPLRGEYSYNNGESMTRTQLPGGTQRYFFFFNDKLWKVYDEYKLGSKLGTNWSAAISALTELFGGPPKIVEADPQHGKRDEAIWNTQSMQIRAVNREDQKIVAVAFADRSIQDDIASHRPNRLGSPDAMDSQVRDATTHEPVAAPKPGAGKSKKK
;
A
#
# COMPACT_ATOMS: atom_id res chain seq x y z
N MET A 1 -53.89 32.27 -4.53
CA MET A 1 -53.25 33.50 -5.04
C MET A 1 -51.82 33.19 -5.46
N GLN A 2 -51.58 33.32 -6.74
CA GLN A 2 -50.32 33.07 -7.46
C GLN A 2 -49.20 34.02 -7.05
N ARG A 3 -47.96 33.55 -7.13
CA ARG A 3 -46.87 34.25 -7.85
C ARG A 3 -45.70 33.31 -8.10
N ARG A 4 -45.60 32.87 -9.35
CA ARG A 4 -44.40 32.32 -9.98
C ARG A 4 -43.42 33.47 -10.24
N LEU A 5 -42.15 33.30 -9.97
CA LEU A 5 -41.08 34.14 -10.52
C LEU A 5 -40.11 33.25 -11.31
N LEU A 6 -40.25 33.34 -12.61
CA LEU A 6 -39.29 32.94 -13.62
C LEU A 6 -38.10 33.91 -13.58
N PHE A 7 -36.89 33.40 -13.48
CA PHE A 7 -35.70 34.18 -13.84
C PHE A 7 -35.07 33.53 -15.07
N VAL A 8 -35.27 34.23 -16.19
CA VAL A 8 -34.57 34.02 -17.46
C VAL A 8 -33.34 34.92 -17.39
N GLY A 9 -32.17 34.34 -17.44
CA GLY A 9 -30.89 35.07 -17.49
C GLY A 9 -30.11 34.71 -18.76
N THR A 10 -30.06 35.66 -19.61
CA THR A 10 -29.52 35.75 -20.96
C THR A 10 -28.06 35.34 -21.08
N CYS A 11 -27.83 34.48 -22.07
CA CYS A 11 -26.53 34.10 -22.61
C CYS A 11 -25.98 35.27 -23.44
N THR A 12 -24.80 35.81 -23.07
CA THR A 12 -24.10 36.80 -23.90
C THR A 12 -22.89 36.15 -24.52
N LEU A 13 -22.98 35.85 -25.79
CA LEU A 13 -21.88 35.50 -26.69
C LEU A 13 -21.00 36.75 -26.93
N LEU A 14 -19.72 36.63 -26.60
CA LEU A 14 -18.69 37.54 -27.10
C LEU A 14 -17.76 36.80 -28.04
N ILE A 15 -17.96 37.03 -29.33
CA ILE A 15 -17.05 36.71 -30.44
C ILE A 15 -16.17 37.94 -30.67
N SER A 16 -14.85 37.77 -30.63
CA SER A 16 -13.79 38.59 -31.25
C SER A 16 -12.46 38.08 -30.72
N SER A 17 -11.40 37.84 -31.42
CA SER A 17 -10.88 38.28 -32.71
C SER A 17 -9.78 37.31 -33.10
N ILE A 18 -9.69 37.01 -34.36
CA ILE A 18 -8.62 36.30 -35.03
C ILE A 18 -7.40 37.21 -35.06
N ALA A 19 -6.29 36.81 -34.46
CA ALA A 19 -4.96 37.37 -34.73
C ALA A 19 -4.07 36.26 -35.28
N THR A 20 -3.88 36.31 -36.58
CA THR A 20 -2.83 35.59 -37.30
C THR A 20 -1.46 36.09 -36.86
N CYS A 21 -0.65 35.24 -36.30
CA CYS A 21 0.80 35.49 -36.19
C CYS A 21 1.59 34.26 -36.55
N SER A 22 2.43 34.46 -37.47
CA SER A 22 3.40 33.76 -38.25
C SER A 22 4.17 32.59 -37.59
N LEU A 23 4.36 31.57 -38.38
CA LEU A 23 5.41 30.56 -38.40
C LEU A 23 6.74 31.06 -37.84
N LEU A 24 7.22 30.45 -36.77
CA LEU A 24 8.65 30.27 -36.46
C LEU A 24 8.83 29.17 -35.40
N GLY A 25 9.60 28.15 -35.76
CA GLY A 25 10.38 27.35 -34.82
C GLY A 25 9.60 26.36 -33.96
N TRP A 26 9.38 25.16 -34.46
CA TRP A 26 9.15 24.00 -33.60
C TRP A 26 10.48 23.66 -32.92
N ASP A 27 10.75 24.29 -31.78
CA ASP A 27 11.66 23.72 -30.82
C ASP A 27 10.98 22.49 -30.21
N THR A 28 11.37 21.35 -30.67
CA THR A 28 11.15 20.09 -29.99
C THR A 28 11.86 20.15 -28.64
N THR A 29 11.17 20.68 -27.62
CA THR A 29 11.59 20.44 -26.25
C THR A 29 11.54 18.95 -26.03
N ALA A 30 12.73 18.35 -26.11
CA ALA A 30 12.96 16.97 -25.74
C ALA A 30 12.32 16.76 -24.36
N LEU A 31 11.29 15.92 -24.31
CA LEU A 31 10.82 15.33 -23.08
C LEU A 31 12.04 14.74 -22.40
N ALA A 32 12.52 15.37 -21.34
CA ALA A 32 13.60 14.89 -20.54
C ALA A 32 13.22 13.47 -20.08
N LYS A 33 13.88 12.48 -20.69
CA LYS A 33 13.83 11.10 -20.25
C LYS A 33 14.14 11.12 -18.75
N PRO A 34 13.27 10.57 -17.88
CA PRO A 34 13.58 10.52 -16.46
C PRO A 34 14.95 9.87 -16.32
N ALA A 35 15.86 10.55 -15.63
CA ALA A 35 17.21 10.07 -15.41
C ALA A 35 17.14 8.66 -14.84
N ALA A 36 17.77 7.71 -15.53
CA ALA A 36 17.89 6.34 -15.07
C ALA A 36 18.49 6.37 -13.67
N GLY A 37 17.70 5.97 -12.66
CA GLY A 37 18.10 5.99 -11.26
C GLY A 37 19.34 5.14 -11.09
N GLY A 38 20.46 5.79 -10.75
CA GLY A 38 21.71 5.11 -10.43
C GLY A 38 21.49 4.14 -9.28
N LYS A 39 21.97 2.91 -9.42
CA LYS A 39 22.00 1.90 -8.36
C LYS A 39 22.64 2.53 -7.12
N GLY A 40 21.87 2.71 -6.04
CA GLY A 40 22.38 3.13 -4.75
C GLY A 40 21.99 4.55 -4.27
N ALA A 41 21.25 5.34 -5.02
CA ALA A 41 20.80 6.64 -4.53
C ALA A 41 19.81 6.46 -3.36
N GLN A 42 20.20 6.95 -2.18
CA GLN A 42 19.33 6.98 -1.01
C GLN A 42 18.19 7.95 -1.30
N ALA A 43 16.95 7.58 -0.94
CA ALA A 43 15.81 8.49 -1.11
C ALA A 43 16.06 9.80 -0.36
N ALA A 44 15.83 10.93 -1.03
CA ALA A 44 15.93 12.22 -0.38
C ALA A 44 14.89 12.28 0.76
N VAL A 45 15.30 12.84 1.91
CA VAL A 45 14.38 13.03 3.04
C VAL A 45 13.49 14.22 2.74
N LEU A 46 12.18 14.02 2.76
CA LEU A 46 11.21 15.10 2.61
C LEU A 46 11.30 16.06 3.79
N LYS A 47 11.15 17.35 3.52
CA LYS A 47 11.26 18.39 4.55
C LYS A 47 10.14 18.37 5.57
N ASN A 48 8.96 17.96 5.15
CA ASN A 48 7.75 17.94 5.98
C ASN A 48 7.33 16.50 6.27
N ASP A 49 6.94 16.25 7.50
CA ASP A 49 6.28 15.00 7.85
C ASP A 49 4.86 14.95 7.26
N ILE A 50 4.49 13.78 6.77
CA ILE A 50 3.15 13.51 6.24
C ILE A 50 2.24 13.12 7.40
N ARG A 51 1.07 13.75 7.48
CA ARG A 51 0.06 13.41 8.50
C ARG A 51 -0.84 12.31 7.98
N LEU A 52 -1.03 11.29 8.81
CA LEU A 52 -2.04 10.26 8.55
C LEU A 52 -3.45 10.82 8.75
N THR A 53 -4.40 10.33 8.00
CA THR A 53 -5.82 10.65 8.19
C THR A 53 -6.53 9.44 8.79
N PRO A 54 -7.33 9.59 9.85
CA PRO A 54 -7.58 10.81 10.66
C PRO A 54 -6.34 11.35 11.38
N GLU A 55 -6.28 12.66 11.62
CA GLU A 55 -5.09 13.33 12.21
C GLU A 55 -4.68 12.78 13.58
N ARG A 56 -5.61 12.10 14.29
CA ARG A 56 -5.32 11.47 15.58
C ARG A 56 -4.56 10.14 15.46
N ILE A 57 -4.44 9.58 14.25
CA ILE A 57 -3.66 8.36 14.00
C ILE A 57 -2.17 8.70 14.12
N ARG A 58 -1.47 7.95 14.97
CA ARG A 58 -0.03 8.07 15.20
C ARG A 58 0.56 6.70 15.58
N TRP A 59 1.85 6.58 15.46
CA TRP A 59 2.55 5.34 15.81
C TRP A 59 2.41 5.01 17.30
N GLY A 60 2.43 3.74 17.62
CA GLY A 60 2.34 3.23 19.00
C GLY A 60 0.93 3.13 19.56
N LEU A 61 -0.12 3.56 18.85
CA LEU A 61 -1.51 3.35 19.29
C LEU A 61 -1.86 1.87 19.30
N SER A 62 -2.62 1.43 20.32
CA SER A 62 -3.19 0.09 20.35
C SER A 62 -4.35 -0.05 19.34
N LEU A 63 -4.72 -1.29 19.01
CA LEU A 63 -5.90 -1.55 18.17
C LEU A 63 -7.15 -0.89 18.74
N GLN A 64 -7.37 -0.95 20.05
CA GLN A 64 -8.54 -0.34 20.69
C GLN A 64 -8.54 1.19 20.56
N GLN A 65 -7.38 1.82 20.65
CA GLN A 65 -7.25 3.27 20.44
C GLN A 65 -7.52 3.66 18.98
N VAL A 66 -7.00 2.88 18.02
CA VAL A 66 -7.30 3.07 16.59
C VAL A 66 -8.80 2.92 16.35
N ALA A 67 -9.42 1.84 16.86
CA ALA A 67 -10.86 1.61 16.72
C ALA A 67 -11.67 2.76 17.29
N LYS A 68 -11.32 3.27 18.49
CA LYS A 68 -12.01 4.41 19.11
C LYS A 68 -11.93 5.68 18.26
N ILE A 69 -10.78 5.94 17.62
CA ILE A 69 -10.64 7.08 16.70
C ILE A 69 -11.62 6.95 15.53
N TYR A 70 -11.74 5.75 14.95
CA TYR A 70 -12.66 5.51 13.84
C TYR A 70 -14.12 5.49 14.27
N ASP A 71 -14.45 5.06 15.50
CA ASP A 71 -15.79 5.21 16.05
C ASP A 71 -16.23 6.67 16.01
N ASP A 72 -15.36 7.57 16.48
CA ASP A 72 -15.63 9.02 16.50
C ASP A 72 -15.72 9.60 15.07
N GLU A 73 -14.87 9.15 14.14
CA GLU A 73 -14.92 9.55 12.72
C GLU A 73 -16.23 9.11 12.05
N PHE A 74 -16.70 7.90 12.32
CA PHE A 74 -17.97 7.42 11.78
C PHE A 74 -19.14 8.24 12.35
N ASP A 75 -19.13 8.60 13.64
CA ASP A 75 -20.16 9.46 14.23
C ASP A 75 -20.20 10.82 13.52
N VAL A 76 -19.04 11.43 13.25
CA VAL A 76 -18.95 12.70 12.51
C VAL A 76 -19.43 12.53 11.06
N GLN A 77 -19.04 11.45 10.40
CA GLN A 77 -19.41 11.18 9.00
C GLN A 77 -20.91 10.97 8.83
N TYR A 78 -21.55 10.28 9.76
CA TYR A 78 -22.98 9.94 9.69
C TYR A 78 -23.91 11.01 10.31
N ALA A 79 -23.38 11.93 11.13
CA ALA A 79 -24.17 13.00 11.72
C ALA A 79 -25.04 13.81 10.70
N PRO A 80 -24.56 14.21 9.51
CA PRO A 80 -25.40 14.89 8.53
C PRO A 80 -26.43 13.98 7.88
N ILE A 81 -26.23 12.65 7.83
CA ILE A 81 -27.20 11.68 7.34
C ILE A 81 -28.34 11.56 8.33
N TYR A 82 -28.03 11.34 9.61
CA TYR A 82 -29.02 11.30 10.68
C TYR A 82 -29.92 12.54 10.73
N LYS A 83 -29.35 13.73 10.50
CA LYS A 83 -30.11 14.99 10.49
C LYS A 83 -31.15 15.10 9.36
N ARG A 84 -31.01 14.28 8.31
CA ARG A 84 -31.89 14.32 7.12
C ARG A 84 -32.83 13.13 7.03
N THR A 85 -32.65 12.15 7.90
CA THR A 85 -33.42 10.91 7.90
C THR A 85 -34.50 10.99 8.97
N ASP A 86 -35.72 10.69 8.58
CA ASP A 86 -36.86 10.63 9.50
C ASP A 86 -36.76 9.39 10.39
N PRO A 87 -37.24 9.49 11.65
CA PRO A 87 -37.31 8.34 12.55
C PRO A 87 -38.13 7.20 11.95
N GLY A 88 -37.52 5.99 11.89
CA GLY A 88 -38.18 4.81 11.33
C GLY A 88 -37.21 3.74 10.84
N VAL A 89 -37.66 2.95 9.86
CA VAL A 89 -36.89 1.81 9.34
C VAL A 89 -35.57 2.26 8.70
N GLU A 90 -35.58 3.39 8.01
CA GLU A 90 -34.36 3.93 7.39
C GLU A 90 -33.32 4.32 8.42
N MET A 91 -33.72 4.99 9.50
CA MET A 91 -32.82 5.34 10.61
C MET A 91 -32.23 4.07 11.27
N GLN A 92 -33.06 3.04 11.48
CA GLN A 92 -32.57 1.76 12.03
C GLN A 92 -31.55 1.07 11.11
N ALA A 93 -31.72 1.19 9.79
CA ALA A 93 -30.74 0.67 8.83
C ALA A 93 -29.39 1.42 8.92
N ILE A 94 -29.43 2.75 9.09
CA ILE A 94 -28.24 3.58 9.31
C ILE A 94 -27.57 3.19 10.63
N ASP A 95 -28.32 3.02 11.71
CA ASP A 95 -27.81 2.57 13.02
C ASP A 95 -27.06 1.24 12.87
N ALA A 96 -27.65 0.28 12.17
CA ALA A 96 -27.05 -1.03 11.94
C ALA A 96 -25.76 -0.92 11.09
N GLU A 97 -25.76 -0.08 10.05
CA GLU A 97 -24.58 0.16 9.22
C GLU A 97 -23.44 0.79 10.02
N VAL A 98 -23.72 1.82 10.80
CA VAL A 98 -22.73 2.50 11.64
C VAL A 98 -22.16 1.54 12.69
N ALA A 99 -23.02 0.76 13.34
CA ALA A 99 -22.61 -0.23 14.33
C ALA A 99 -21.68 -1.31 13.69
N ASP A 100 -22.02 -1.82 12.50
CA ASP A 100 -21.18 -2.79 11.81
C ASP A 100 -19.83 -2.19 11.40
N LYS A 101 -19.80 -0.95 10.90
CA LYS A 101 -18.54 -0.25 10.57
C LYS A 101 -17.64 -0.06 11.79
N LYS A 102 -18.22 0.33 12.94
CA LYS A 102 -17.47 0.50 14.20
C LYS A 102 -16.90 -0.83 14.69
N GLU A 103 -17.69 -1.89 14.61
CA GLU A 103 -17.26 -3.21 15.07
C GLU A 103 -16.26 -3.88 14.11
N LEU A 104 -16.30 -3.53 12.83
CA LEU A 104 -15.48 -4.15 11.78
C LEU A 104 -13.98 -4.13 12.13
N ILE A 105 -13.45 -2.99 12.61
CA ILE A 105 -12.02 -2.83 12.96
C ILE A 105 -11.62 -3.84 14.04
N ARG A 106 -12.48 -4.10 15.03
CA ARG A 106 -12.22 -5.04 16.13
C ARG A 106 -12.37 -6.48 15.66
N ARG A 107 -13.44 -6.78 14.94
CA ARG A 107 -13.79 -8.11 14.44
C ARG A 107 -12.81 -8.64 13.41
N MET A 108 -12.21 -7.75 12.59
CA MET A 108 -11.28 -8.13 11.52
C MET A 108 -9.83 -8.24 11.98
N ARG A 109 -9.60 -8.31 13.30
CA ARG A 109 -8.26 -8.59 13.83
C ARG A 109 -7.80 -9.96 13.37
N LEU A 110 -6.59 -10.00 12.82
CA LEU A 110 -5.86 -11.20 12.45
C LEU A 110 -4.51 -11.18 13.13
N ASP A 111 -4.23 -12.19 13.93
CA ASP A 111 -2.95 -12.37 14.61
C ASP A 111 -2.07 -13.34 13.82
N PHE A 112 -0.82 -12.97 13.56
CA PHE A 112 0.17 -13.77 12.84
C PHE A 112 1.01 -14.62 13.80
N GLY A 113 0.37 -15.23 14.80
CA GLY A 113 1.04 -16.04 15.82
C GLY A 113 1.47 -17.41 15.35
N VAL A 114 0.88 -17.95 14.28
CA VAL A 114 1.18 -19.28 13.75
C VAL A 114 1.31 -19.22 12.24
N THR A 115 2.37 -19.85 11.71
CA THR A 115 2.55 -19.98 10.27
C THR A 115 1.48 -20.90 9.70
N PRO A 116 0.73 -20.49 8.63
CA PRO A 116 -0.25 -21.35 8.01
C PRO A 116 0.43 -22.58 7.39
N THR A 117 -0.28 -23.70 7.42
CA THR A 117 0.12 -24.89 6.66
C THR A 117 -0.05 -24.59 5.17
N GLY A 118 1.06 -24.46 4.46
CA GLY A 118 1.07 -24.14 3.03
C GLY A 118 1.69 -22.77 2.73
N VAL A 119 1.65 -22.39 1.45
CA VAL A 119 2.20 -21.12 0.98
C VAL A 119 1.17 -20.03 1.20
N ASP A 120 1.57 -18.97 1.92
CA ASP A 120 0.76 -17.76 2.02
C ASP A 120 0.71 -17.06 0.64
N GLN A 121 -0.47 -17.05 0.02
CA GLN A 121 -0.74 -16.41 -1.27
C GLN A 121 -1.56 -15.11 -1.11
N GLY A 122 -1.70 -14.61 0.12
CA GLY A 122 -2.46 -13.40 0.40
C GLY A 122 -1.91 -12.18 -0.36
N PRO A 123 -2.76 -11.23 -0.74
CA PRO A 123 -2.35 -10.05 -1.50
C PRO A 123 -1.38 -9.14 -0.73
N LEU A 124 -1.33 -9.29 0.59
CA LEU A 124 -0.47 -8.55 1.51
C LEU A 124 0.79 -9.34 1.91
N ARG A 125 1.08 -10.44 1.20
CA ARG A 125 2.29 -11.22 1.43
C ARG A 125 3.54 -10.32 1.39
N GLY A 126 4.40 -10.45 2.39
CA GLY A 126 5.59 -9.60 2.55
C GLY A 126 5.36 -8.35 3.41
N GLU A 127 4.10 -7.97 3.66
CA GLU A 127 3.79 -6.84 4.54
C GLU A 127 3.81 -7.21 6.01
N TYR A 128 3.73 -8.48 6.35
CA TYR A 128 3.74 -9.02 7.71
C TYR A 128 4.64 -10.26 7.81
N SER A 129 4.87 -10.72 9.01
CA SER A 129 5.58 -11.96 9.29
C SER A 129 4.88 -12.75 10.40
N TYR A 130 5.16 -14.06 10.44
CA TYR A 130 4.59 -14.95 11.45
C TYR A 130 5.52 -15.11 12.65
N ASN A 131 4.95 -15.41 13.81
CA ASN A 131 5.68 -15.70 15.06
C ASN A 131 6.54 -14.55 15.59
N ASN A 132 6.22 -13.30 15.21
CA ASN A 132 6.95 -12.10 15.62
C ASN A 132 6.09 -11.09 16.39
N GLY A 133 4.92 -11.52 16.92
CA GLY A 133 4.01 -10.64 17.65
C GLY A 133 3.29 -9.63 16.74
N GLU A 134 3.22 -9.93 15.44
CA GLU A 134 2.48 -9.10 14.51
C GLU A 134 0.99 -9.44 14.48
N SER A 135 0.18 -8.42 14.29
CA SER A 135 -1.25 -8.55 13.98
C SER A 135 -1.68 -7.45 13.01
N MET A 136 -2.82 -7.64 12.37
CA MET A 136 -3.43 -6.61 11.54
C MET A 136 -4.93 -6.52 11.77
N THR A 137 -5.51 -5.40 11.37
CA THR A 137 -6.94 -5.24 11.13
C THR A 137 -7.18 -4.38 9.91
N ARG A 138 -8.44 -4.23 9.51
CA ARG A 138 -8.79 -3.43 8.34
C ARG A 138 -10.09 -2.67 8.51
N THR A 139 -10.22 -1.62 7.71
CA THR A 139 -11.46 -0.87 7.52
C THR A 139 -11.56 -0.36 6.09
N GLN A 140 -12.75 0.04 5.69
CA GLN A 140 -12.96 0.69 4.40
C GLN A 140 -13.18 2.18 4.60
N LEU A 141 -12.38 3.00 3.91
CA LEU A 141 -12.52 4.45 3.92
C LEU A 141 -13.60 4.92 2.94
N PRO A 142 -14.13 6.14 3.10
CA PRO A 142 -14.97 6.78 2.10
C PRO A 142 -14.30 6.79 0.72
N GLY A 143 -15.07 6.44 -0.31
CA GLY A 143 -14.54 6.29 -1.68
C GLY A 143 -13.97 4.92 -2.00
N GLY A 144 -14.12 3.93 -1.08
CA GLY A 144 -13.84 2.52 -1.34
C GLY A 144 -12.38 2.11 -1.19
N THR A 145 -11.51 2.99 -0.70
CA THR A 145 -10.13 2.65 -0.34
C THR A 145 -10.12 1.67 0.83
N GLN A 146 -9.47 0.54 0.65
CA GLN A 146 -9.27 -0.42 1.73
C GLN A 146 -8.04 -0.02 2.53
N ARG A 147 -8.18 0.13 3.84
CA ARG A 147 -7.09 0.48 4.77
C ARG A 147 -6.82 -0.66 5.71
N TYR A 148 -5.54 -1.01 5.86
CA TYR A 148 -5.04 -2.01 6.80
C TYR A 148 -4.13 -1.34 7.82
N PHE A 149 -4.22 -1.80 9.06
CA PHE A 149 -3.38 -1.38 10.19
C PHE A 149 -2.56 -2.56 10.65
N PHE A 150 -1.27 -2.39 10.76
CA PHE A 150 -0.35 -3.43 11.23
C PHE A 150 0.24 -3.03 12.58
N PHE A 151 0.28 -3.98 13.48
CA PHE A 151 0.73 -3.80 14.84
C PHE A 151 1.87 -4.76 15.16
N PHE A 152 2.85 -4.28 15.94
CA PHE A 152 3.80 -5.10 16.68
C PHE A 152 3.44 -5.05 18.16
N ASN A 153 3.18 -6.19 18.78
CA ASN A 153 2.81 -6.27 20.20
C ASN A 153 1.71 -5.24 20.56
N ASP A 154 0.66 -5.22 19.74
CA ASP A 154 -0.49 -4.30 19.85
C ASP A 154 -0.13 -2.80 19.70
N LYS A 155 1.01 -2.45 19.12
CA LYS A 155 1.40 -1.08 18.80
C LYS A 155 1.40 -0.84 17.30
N LEU A 156 0.61 0.13 16.84
CA LEU A 156 0.52 0.52 15.44
C LEU A 156 1.87 0.99 14.94
N TRP A 157 2.36 0.38 13.86
CA TRP A 157 3.63 0.74 13.24
C TRP A 157 3.53 0.97 11.72
N LYS A 158 2.46 0.44 11.09
CA LYS A 158 2.27 0.59 9.64
C LYS A 158 0.80 0.71 9.31
N VAL A 159 0.49 1.62 8.38
CA VAL A 159 -0.81 1.76 7.71
C VAL A 159 -0.60 1.47 6.23
N TYR A 160 -1.51 0.72 5.62
CA TYR A 160 -1.43 0.31 4.22
C TYR A 160 -2.77 0.55 3.54
N ASP A 161 -2.78 1.39 2.52
CA ASP A 161 -3.97 1.80 1.79
C ASP A 161 -3.95 1.23 0.38
N GLU A 162 -5.04 0.59 -0.05
CA GLU A 162 -5.25 0.13 -1.42
C GLU A 162 -6.16 1.10 -2.17
N TYR A 163 -5.57 1.86 -3.07
CA TYR A 163 -6.28 2.80 -3.94
C TYR A 163 -6.59 2.15 -5.28
N LYS A 164 -7.86 2.18 -5.70
CA LYS A 164 -8.26 1.75 -7.04
C LYS A 164 -7.75 2.73 -8.08
N LEU A 165 -7.11 2.23 -9.14
CA LEU A 165 -6.77 3.01 -10.31
C LEU A 165 -8.06 3.50 -11.02
N GLY A 166 -8.00 4.65 -11.64
CA GLY A 166 -9.17 5.34 -12.19
C GLY A 166 -9.90 6.21 -11.17
N SER A 167 -9.40 6.28 -9.92
CA SER A 167 -9.91 7.16 -8.86
C SER A 167 -8.98 8.36 -8.63
N LYS A 168 -8.67 8.67 -7.36
CA LYS A 168 -7.89 9.84 -6.94
C LYS A 168 -6.44 9.86 -7.44
N LEU A 169 -5.81 8.69 -7.65
CA LEU A 169 -4.40 8.58 -8.01
C LEU A 169 -4.16 8.42 -9.53
N GLY A 170 -5.19 8.61 -10.37
CA GLY A 170 -5.05 8.47 -11.83
C GLY A 170 -5.30 7.03 -12.31
N THR A 171 -5.04 6.79 -13.60
CA THR A 171 -5.48 5.57 -14.31
C THR A 171 -4.41 4.49 -14.41
N ASN A 172 -3.15 4.81 -14.13
CA ASN A 172 -2.01 3.90 -14.23
C ASN A 172 -0.94 4.24 -13.19
N TRP A 173 0.09 3.38 -13.10
CA TRP A 173 1.20 3.54 -12.17
C TRP A 173 1.92 4.88 -12.30
N SER A 174 2.25 5.28 -13.51
CA SER A 174 2.99 6.53 -13.75
C SER A 174 2.20 7.77 -13.28
N ALA A 175 0.89 7.81 -13.58
CA ALA A 175 0.01 8.88 -13.12
C ALA A 175 -0.11 8.89 -11.59
N ALA A 176 -0.19 7.70 -10.98
CA ALA A 176 -0.25 7.57 -9.52
C ALA A 176 1.03 8.10 -8.86
N ILE A 177 2.21 7.77 -9.38
CA ILE A 177 3.47 8.28 -8.84
C ILE A 177 3.59 9.79 -9.01
N SER A 178 3.13 10.34 -10.13
CA SER A 178 3.10 11.79 -10.33
C SER A 178 2.21 12.49 -9.30
N ALA A 179 0.99 11.97 -9.08
CA ALA A 179 0.06 12.50 -8.08
C ALA A 179 0.62 12.39 -6.64
N LEU A 180 1.25 11.27 -6.30
CA LEU A 180 1.87 11.07 -4.98
C LEU A 180 3.10 11.96 -4.81
N THR A 181 3.88 12.19 -5.87
CA THR A 181 5.03 13.11 -5.85
C THR A 181 4.59 14.54 -5.56
N GLU A 182 3.51 14.99 -6.18
CA GLU A 182 2.91 16.28 -5.90
C GLU A 182 2.37 16.36 -4.46
N LEU A 183 1.63 15.33 -4.03
CA LEU A 183 1.05 15.24 -2.69
C LEU A 183 2.11 15.27 -1.58
N PHE A 184 3.22 14.54 -1.76
CA PHE A 184 4.29 14.43 -0.75
C PHE A 184 5.36 15.52 -0.89
N GLY A 185 5.35 16.28 -1.97
CA GLY A 185 6.22 17.44 -2.17
C GLY A 185 7.65 17.10 -2.56
N GLY A 186 7.90 15.94 -3.16
CA GLY A 186 9.22 15.58 -3.65
C GLY A 186 9.26 14.24 -4.40
N PRO A 187 10.29 14.02 -5.24
CA PRO A 187 10.41 12.81 -6.04
C PRO A 187 10.76 11.59 -5.15
N PRO A 188 10.22 10.40 -5.48
CA PRO A 188 10.56 9.16 -4.81
C PRO A 188 11.90 8.60 -5.29
N LYS A 189 12.45 7.68 -4.50
CA LYS A 189 13.38 6.67 -5.00
C LYS A 189 12.57 5.56 -5.68
N ILE A 190 12.81 5.34 -6.95
CA ILE A 190 12.20 4.22 -7.68
C ILE A 190 13.03 2.96 -7.47
N VAL A 191 12.35 1.87 -7.16
CA VAL A 191 12.91 0.51 -7.10
C VAL A 191 12.20 -0.31 -8.17
N GLU A 192 12.95 -0.77 -9.14
CA GLU A 192 12.42 -1.56 -10.25
C GLU A 192 11.99 -2.95 -9.80
N ALA A 193 11.01 -3.51 -10.48
CA ALA A 193 10.51 -4.85 -10.24
C ALA A 193 11.62 -5.90 -10.42
N ASP A 194 11.58 -6.91 -9.56
CA ASP A 194 12.40 -8.12 -9.69
C ASP A 194 11.47 -9.34 -9.71
N PRO A 195 10.98 -9.72 -10.89
CA PRO A 195 10.03 -10.83 -11.03
C PRO A 195 10.58 -12.17 -10.54
N GLN A 196 11.91 -12.37 -10.62
CA GLN A 196 12.53 -13.62 -10.15
C GLN A 196 12.39 -13.80 -8.63
N HIS A 197 12.37 -12.70 -7.90
CA HIS A 197 12.16 -12.69 -6.45
C HIS A 197 10.74 -12.23 -6.06
N GLY A 198 9.82 -12.13 -7.03
CA GLY A 198 8.42 -11.72 -6.80
C GLY A 198 8.28 -10.27 -6.32
N LYS A 199 9.27 -9.42 -6.57
CA LYS A 199 9.23 -8.00 -6.21
C LYS A 199 8.56 -7.22 -7.34
N ARG A 200 7.75 -6.22 -6.95
CA ARG A 200 7.05 -5.29 -7.84
C ARG A 200 7.80 -3.96 -7.90
N ASP A 201 7.46 -3.12 -8.88
CA ASP A 201 7.95 -1.74 -8.87
C ASP A 201 7.47 -1.04 -7.60
N GLU A 202 8.38 -0.29 -7.00
CA GLU A 202 8.10 0.48 -5.81
C GLU A 202 8.62 1.91 -5.95
N ALA A 203 7.92 2.85 -5.32
CA ALA A 203 8.38 4.22 -5.16
C ALA A 203 8.44 4.54 -3.67
N ILE A 204 9.60 5.00 -3.19
CA ILE A 204 9.89 5.17 -1.77
C ILE A 204 10.19 6.63 -1.48
N TRP A 205 9.48 7.19 -0.51
CA TRP A 205 9.75 8.49 0.10
C TRP A 205 10.09 8.29 1.57
N ASN A 206 11.00 9.08 2.07
CA ASN A 206 11.33 9.11 3.50
C ASN A 206 11.05 10.50 4.06
N THR A 207 10.44 10.57 5.23
CA THR A 207 10.45 11.75 6.09
C THR A 207 11.37 11.51 7.27
N GLN A 208 11.40 12.43 8.23
CA GLN A 208 12.16 12.23 9.45
C GLN A 208 11.63 11.06 10.29
N SER A 209 10.31 10.92 10.39
CA SER A 209 9.62 9.95 11.25
C SER A 209 8.99 8.77 10.51
N MET A 210 8.87 8.84 9.17
CA MET A 210 8.07 7.90 8.39
C MET A 210 8.76 7.49 7.10
N GLN A 211 8.61 6.23 6.72
CA GLN A 211 8.84 5.76 5.35
C GLN A 211 7.49 5.58 4.66
N ILE A 212 7.39 6.09 3.44
CA ILE A 212 6.22 5.92 2.59
C ILE A 212 6.65 5.10 1.39
N ARG A 213 5.88 4.08 1.05
CA ARG A 213 6.17 3.18 -0.06
C ARG A 213 4.91 2.97 -0.89
N ALA A 214 4.93 3.38 -2.13
CA ALA A 214 3.93 2.99 -3.10
C ALA A 214 4.38 1.70 -3.81
N VAL A 215 3.45 0.77 -4.02
CA VAL A 215 3.69 -0.53 -4.66
C VAL A 215 2.80 -0.66 -5.89
N ASN A 216 3.40 -1.00 -7.02
CA ASN A 216 2.68 -1.22 -8.26
C ASN A 216 1.91 -2.55 -8.21
N ARG A 217 0.58 -2.45 -8.24
CA ARG A 217 -0.35 -3.58 -8.39
C ARG A 217 -1.34 -3.30 -9.52
N GLU A 218 -0.83 -2.74 -10.61
CA GLU A 218 -1.62 -2.36 -11.78
C GLU A 218 -2.34 -3.55 -12.43
N ASP A 219 -1.74 -4.75 -12.35
CA ASP A 219 -2.37 -6.03 -12.72
C ASP A 219 -3.71 -6.27 -12.01
N GLN A 220 -3.87 -5.72 -10.80
CA GLN A 220 -5.10 -5.78 -10.00
C GLN A 220 -5.90 -4.46 -10.04
N LYS A 221 -5.49 -3.50 -10.89
CA LYS A 221 -6.03 -2.14 -10.97
C LYS A 221 -5.94 -1.38 -9.64
N ILE A 222 -4.86 -1.60 -8.91
CA ILE A 222 -4.61 -1.01 -7.58
C ILE A 222 -3.21 -0.38 -7.57
N VAL A 223 -3.08 0.71 -6.82
CA VAL A 223 -1.82 1.20 -6.27
C VAL A 223 -1.95 1.13 -4.76
N ALA A 224 -1.02 0.43 -4.13
CA ALA A 224 -0.97 0.35 -2.69
C ALA A 224 0.02 1.37 -2.14
N VAL A 225 -0.32 2.02 -1.04
CA VAL A 225 0.54 3.00 -0.36
C VAL A 225 0.70 2.60 1.10
N ALA A 226 1.91 2.22 1.47
CA ALA A 226 2.26 1.89 2.84
C ALA A 226 2.92 3.10 3.52
N PHE A 227 2.47 3.42 4.71
CA PHE A 227 3.08 4.38 5.63
C PHE A 227 3.62 3.58 6.81
N ALA A 228 4.88 3.67 7.10
CA ALA A 228 5.51 2.90 8.18
C ALA A 228 6.29 3.81 9.12
N ASP A 229 6.28 3.50 10.41
CA ASP A 229 7.18 4.08 11.39
C ASP A 229 8.62 3.80 10.96
N ARG A 230 9.38 4.85 10.70
CA ARG A 230 10.73 4.73 10.20
C ARG A 230 11.65 4.03 11.20
N SER A 231 11.47 4.27 12.50
CA SER A 231 12.29 3.65 13.54
C SER A 231 12.17 2.12 13.54
N ILE A 232 10.97 1.60 13.24
CA ILE A 232 10.71 0.16 13.12
C ILE A 232 11.13 -0.34 11.74
N GLN A 233 10.82 0.41 10.68
CA GLN A 233 11.11 0.00 9.31
C GLN A 233 12.61 -0.10 9.02
N ASP A 234 13.42 0.83 9.53
CA ASP A 234 14.88 0.84 9.36
C ASP A 234 15.55 -0.34 10.11
N ASP A 235 14.93 -0.86 11.17
CA ASP A 235 15.38 -2.00 11.96
C ASP A 235 14.42 -3.19 11.95
N ILE A 236 13.72 -3.38 10.84
CA ILE A 236 12.67 -4.41 10.71
C ILE A 236 13.22 -5.84 10.94
N ALA A 237 14.50 -6.07 10.64
CA ALA A 237 15.13 -7.37 10.82
C ALA A 237 15.18 -7.79 12.31
N SER A 238 15.47 -6.86 13.22
CA SER A 238 15.47 -7.15 14.66
C SER A 238 14.07 -7.36 15.23
N HIS A 239 13.06 -6.72 14.62
CA HIS A 239 11.65 -6.92 14.98
C HIS A 239 11.07 -8.23 14.43
N ARG A 240 11.72 -8.85 13.45
CA ARG A 240 11.28 -10.09 12.79
C ARG A 240 12.33 -11.19 12.84
N PRO A 241 12.77 -11.63 14.04
CA PRO A 241 13.80 -12.67 14.16
C PRO A 241 13.36 -14.01 13.56
N ASN A 242 12.06 -14.33 13.58
CA ASN A 242 11.50 -15.58 13.05
C ASN A 242 11.11 -15.48 11.57
N ARG A 243 11.90 -14.83 10.74
CA ARG A 243 11.61 -14.63 9.32
C ARG A 243 11.67 -15.96 8.57
N LEU A 244 10.51 -16.51 8.17
CA LEU A 244 10.46 -17.62 7.22
C LEU A 244 10.94 -17.12 5.86
N GLY A 245 12.04 -17.69 5.37
CA GLY A 245 12.55 -17.41 4.03
C GLY A 245 13.95 -16.79 3.96
N SER A 246 14.69 -16.68 5.07
CA SER A 246 16.14 -16.60 4.97
C SER A 246 16.69 -17.96 4.48
N PRO A 247 17.65 -17.99 3.52
CA PRO A 247 18.34 -19.24 3.17
C PRO A 247 18.92 -19.96 4.37
N ASP A 248 19.21 -19.23 5.46
CA ASP A 248 19.71 -19.78 6.73
C ASP A 248 18.61 -20.40 7.61
N ALA A 249 17.33 -20.19 7.30
CA ALA A 249 16.21 -20.80 8.01
C ALA A 249 15.73 -22.12 7.37
N MET A 250 16.38 -22.60 6.30
CA MET A 250 16.16 -23.97 5.83
C MET A 250 16.64 -24.93 6.90
N ASP A 251 15.72 -25.79 7.35
CA ASP A 251 16.06 -26.90 8.26
C ASP A 251 17.30 -27.61 7.74
N SER A 252 18.25 -27.90 8.61
CA SER A 252 19.50 -28.59 8.25
C SER A 252 19.25 -29.87 7.47
N GLN A 253 18.16 -30.58 7.78
CA GLN A 253 17.74 -31.79 7.04
C GLN A 253 17.36 -31.51 5.59
N VAL A 254 16.72 -30.34 5.29
CA VAL A 254 16.38 -29.94 3.92
C VAL A 254 17.63 -29.48 3.17
N ARG A 255 18.55 -28.81 3.85
CA ARG A 255 19.83 -28.40 3.28
C ARG A 255 20.67 -29.63 2.89
N ASP A 256 20.79 -30.61 3.78
CA ASP A 256 21.51 -31.85 3.52
C ASP A 256 20.89 -32.67 2.38
N ALA A 257 19.55 -32.67 2.25
CA ALA A 257 18.86 -33.34 1.15
C ALA A 257 19.06 -32.67 -0.22
N THR A 258 19.31 -31.34 -0.25
CA THR A 258 19.53 -30.59 -1.51
C THR A 258 20.98 -30.44 -1.90
N THR A 259 21.94 -30.70 -0.98
CA THR A 259 23.39 -30.63 -1.20
C THR A 259 24.05 -31.98 -1.50
N HIS A 260 23.27 -33.06 -1.65
CA HIS A 260 23.86 -34.31 -2.12
C HIS A 260 24.41 -34.15 -3.52
N GLU A 261 25.75 -34.06 -3.62
CA GLU A 261 26.45 -34.23 -4.91
C GLU A 261 25.98 -35.51 -5.57
N PRO A 262 25.79 -35.50 -6.89
CA PRO A 262 25.43 -36.72 -7.64
C PRO A 262 26.52 -37.75 -7.36
N VAL A 263 26.12 -38.87 -6.74
CA VAL A 263 27.00 -40.03 -6.50
C VAL A 263 27.63 -40.39 -7.85
N ALA A 264 28.94 -40.26 -7.94
CA ALA A 264 29.69 -40.59 -9.14
C ALA A 264 29.33 -42.05 -9.54
N ALA A 265 28.91 -42.23 -10.76
CA ALA A 265 28.58 -43.53 -11.33
C ALA A 265 29.77 -44.51 -11.12
N PRO A 266 29.50 -45.76 -10.69
CA PRO A 266 30.55 -46.75 -10.44
C PRO A 266 31.31 -46.99 -11.75
N LYS A 267 32.66 -46.83 -11.71
CA LYS A 267 33.57 -47.14 -12.79
C LYS A 267 33.37 -48.58 -13.22
N PRO A 268 33.19 -48.86 -14.53
CA PRO A 268 33.07 -50.25 -14.98
C PRO A 268 34.35 -51.03 -14.65
N GLY A 269 34.16 -52.10 -13.91
CA GLY A 269 35.24 -52.95 -13.38
C GLY A 269 36.12 -53.51 -14.50
N ALA A 270 37.42 -53.32 -14.34
CA ALA A 270 38.45 -53.94 -15.18
C ALA A 270 38.37 -55.47 -15.10
N GLY A 271 37.94 -56.08 -16.19
CA GLY A 271 37.84 -57.53 -16.31
C GLY A 271 39.23 -58.16 -16.17
N LYS A 272 39.41 -59.01 -15.15
CA LYS A 272 40.57 -59.84 -15.02
C LYS A 272 40.53 -60.94 -16.10
N SER A 273 41.38 -60.81 -17.11
CA SER A 273 41.73 -61.85 -18.06
C SER A 273 42.46 -63.01 -17.34
N LYS A 274 41.84 -64.16 -17.23
CA LYS A 274 42.50 -65.41 -16.86
C LYS A 274 43.16 -65.98 -18.11
N LYS A 275 44.50 -65.95 -18.19
CA LYS A 275 45.28 -66.81 -19.12
C LYS A 275 45.32 -68.23 -18.57
N LYS A 276 45.02 -69.16 -19.48
CA LYS A 276 45.37 -70.56 -19.37
C LYS A 276 46.70 -70.78 -20.00
#